data_1d455b561c2a166907afe7942105512b
#
_entry.id   1d455b561c2a166907afe7942105512b
#
_cell.length_a   1.000
_cell.length_b   1.000
_cell.length_c   1.000
_cell.angle_alpha   90.00
_cell.angle_beta   90.00
_cell.angle_gamma   90.00
#
_symmetry.space_group_name_H-M   'P 1'
#
loop_
_entity.id
_entity.type
_entity.pdbx_description
1 polymer ?
#
loop_
_entity_poly.entity_id
_entity_poly.type
_entity_poly.pdbx_seq_one_letter_code
_entity_poly.pdbx_strand_id
1 'polypeptide(L)'
;MKKSIFFLAASAIMFAMGSCTNDVLDNVQQVDSSLPQTRATASNDWTYAYVLSEGTWHVAPPSSPGNIGRYDNNWTKKSTLEIGDTGNDLIQYGSKLYCAVSGHDLTADNGGIWVLNAKTGQLLTPQMKQYDDEKTGHKAMPRHLAAANGKVYISFYSGAVMSIDTMNYAKVNYLELDATYSEGICVGKDNKIYVCNSGNTDDTQAGEGTTISVLPLTLDDETQITVPKNPKLIAAYSANKMYFNVLGDGGMHSALYKFNPTTPNVAPTLVTEKAGGFAIGSQYLYTADIDWNTTDYKTIMQKVQLSNDVTSDFTDDPGYMFGFSVTVNPFNGDVCFGQSMGDALYIYDSAGGDYLDMVNTGTANVNAVVFVK
;
A
#
# COMPACT_ATOMS: atom_id res chain seq x y z
N MET A 1 25.81 13.55 32.66
CA MET A 1 25.08 12.28 32.64
C MET A 1 23.59 12.58 32.54
N LYS A 2 22.95 12.40 31.41
CA LYS A 2 21.52 12.38 31.10
C LYS A 2 21.31 12.88 29.67
N LYS A 3 21.70 12.10 28.68
CA LYS A 3 21.26 12.27 27.27
C LYS A 3 21.33 10.88 26.62
N SER A 4 20.39 10.03 26.88
CA SER A 4 20.29 8.74 26.17
C SER A 4 18.94 8.08 26.42
N ILE A 5 17.81 8.73 26.11
CA ILE A 5 16.48 8.09 26.21
C ILE A 5 15.57 8.45 25.02
N PHE A 6 15.96 9.26 24.06
CA PHE A 6 15.05 9.70 23.01
C PHE A 6 15.17 8.98 21.66
N PHE A 7 16.05 8.01 21.50
CA PHE A 7 16.28 7.37 20.20
C PHE A 7 15.48 6.06 19.95
N LEU A 8 14.76 5.54 20.91
CA LEU A 8 14.01 4.26 20.72
C LEU A 8 12.56 4.44 20.25
N ALA A 9 12.00 5.64 20.28
CA ALA A 9 10.61 5.85 19.90
C ALA A 9 10.41 6.14 18.39
N ALA A 10 11.46 6.56 17.68
CA ALA A 10 11.34 6.94 16.27
C ALA A 10 11.38 5.76 15.28
N SER A 11 11.94 4.63 15.67
CA SER A 11 12.07 3.47 14.76
C SER A 11 10.82 2.60 14.67
N ALA A 12 9.83 2.77 15.54
CA ALA A 12 8.60 1.98 15.53
C ALA A 12 7.49 2.58 14.62
N ILE A 13 7.67 3.80 14.12
CA ILE A 13 6.61 4.52 13.39
C ILE A 13 6.60 4.24 11.87
N MET A 14 7.58 3.50 11.34
CA MET A 14 7.85 3.46 9.92
C MET A 14 7.27 2.25 9.15
N PHE A 15 6.33 1.51 9.68
CA PHE A 15 5.92 0.25 9.07
C PHE A 15 4.52 0.19 8.44
N ALA A 16 3.75 1.27 8.45
CA ALA A 16 2.44 1.28 7.80
C ALA A 16 2.52 1.97 6.44
N MET A 17 2.52 1.25 5.35
CA MET A 17 2.54 1.78 3.99
C MET A 17 1.48 1.16 3.11
N GLY A 18 0.72 2.03 2.51
CA GLY A 18 -0.45 1.79 1.70
C GLY A 18 -0.33 0.81 0.53
N SER A 19 -1.47 0.32 0.17
CA SER A 19 -1.76 -0.70 -0.83
C SER A 19 -1.54 -0.23 -2.27
N CYS A 20 -0.91 -1.08 -3.08
CA CYS A 20 -0.94 -0.96 -4.54
C CYS A 20 -2.18 -1.67 -5.08
N THR A 21 -3.25 -0.94 -5.40
CA THR A 21 -4.42 -1.49 -6.07
C THR A 21 -4.20 -1.51 -7.58
N ASN A 22 -3.69 -2.62 -8.12
CA ASN A 22 -3.44 -2.75 -9.57
C ASN A 22 -4.62 -3.34 -10.37
N ASP A 23 -5.63 -3.89 -9.72
CA ASP A 23 -6.66 -4.67 -10.42
C ASP A 23 -7.87 -3.90 -10.94
N VAL A 24 -7.98 -2.60 -10.65
CA VAL A 24 -9.13 -1.81 -11.13
C VAL A 24 -9.01 -1.47 -12.62
N LEU A 25 -7.83 -1.58 -13.20
CA LEU A 25 -7.59 -1.18 -14.60
C LEU A 25 -8.02 -2.23 -15.64
N ASP A 26 -8.22 -3.48 -15.26
CA ASP A 26 -8.63 -4.53 -16.22
C ASP A 26 -10.13 -4.51 -16.57
N ASN A 27 -10.94 -3.72 -15.84
CA ASN A 27 -12.37 -3.55 -16.11
C ASN A 27 -12.77 -2.14 -16.59
N VAL A 28 -11.83 -1.24 -16.76
CA VAL A 28 -12.12 0.07 -17.35
C VAL A 28 -12.06 -0.07 -18.86
N GLN A 29 -13.20 -0.03 -19.53
CA GLN A 29 -13.28 0.16 -20.99
C GLN A 29 -12.37 1.35 -21.35
N GLN A 30 -11.52 1.18 -22.37
CA GLN A 30 -10.73 2.26 -22.94
C GLN A 30 -11.60 3.50 -23.16
N VAL A 31 -11.43 4.49 -22.31
CA VAL A 31 -12.02 5.81 -22.53
C VAL A 31 -11.12 6.52 -23.52
N ASP A 32 -11.67 6.85 -24.67
CA ASP A 32 -11.02 7.62 -25.73
C ASP A 32 -10.44 8.92 -25.18
N SER A 33 -9.12 9.08 -25.22
CA SER A 33 -8.33 10.13 -24.56
C SER A 33 -8.35 11.48 -25.33
N SER A 34 -9.32 11.74 -26.20
CA SER A 34 -9.32 12.89 -27.12
C SER A 34 -10.22 14.06 -26.72
N LEU A 35 -10.87 14.07 -25.56
CA LEU A 35 -11.73 15.19 -25.16
C LEU A 35 -11.19 15.90 -23.90
N PRO A 36 -11.13 17.26 -23.88
CA PRO A 36 -10.92 17.99 -22.65
C PRO A 36 -12.12 17.73 -21.73
N GLN A 37 -11.91 17.00 -20.63
CA GLN A 37 -12.94 16.82 -19.62
C GLN A 37 -13.21 18.15 -18.94
N THR A 38 -14.22 18.86 -19.42
CA THR A 38 -14.97 19.81 -18.60
C THR A 38 -15.62 19.00 -17.50
N ARG A 39 -15.48 19.44 -16.25
CA ARG A 39 -16.09 18.91 -15.03
C ARG A 39 -17.55 18.52 -15.27
N ALA A 40 -17.79 17.32 -15.80
CA ALA A 40 -19.08 16.68 -15.63
C ALA A 40 -19.20 16.47 -14.12
N THR A 41 -20.32 16.85 -13.53
CA THR A 41 -20.67 16.54 -12.15
C THR A 41 -20.23 15.11 -11.87
N ALA A 42 -19.19 14.95 -11.03
CA ALA A 42 -18.59 13.67 -10.74
C ALA A 42 -19.74 12.76 -10.32
N SER A 43 -20.08 11.79 -11.16
CA SER A 43 -21.07 10.82 -10.78
C SER A 43 -20.39 10.00 -9.69
N ASN A 44 -20.99 9.94 -8.50
CA ASN A 44 -20.56 9.02 -7.45
C ASN A 44 -20.86 7.60 -7.93
N ASP A 45 -20.08 7.13 -8.91
CA ASP A 45 -20.29 5.83 -9.55
C ASP A 45 -19.87 4.66 -8.65
N TRP A 46 -19.32 4.95 -7.46
CA TRP A 46 -19.05 3.94 -6.44
C TRP A 46 -20.20 3.82 -5.44
N THR A 47 -20.39 2.63 -4.92
CA THR A 47 -21.45 2.33 -3.95
C THR A 47 -20.93 2.29 -2.52
N TYR A 48 -19.76 1.70 -2.32
CA TYR A 48 -19.12 1.57 -1.02
C TYR A 48 -17.63 1.88 -1.09
N ALA A 49 -17.11 2.45 -0.01
CA ALA A 49 -15.69 2.51 0.30
C ALA A 49 -15.40 1.63 1.51
N TYR A 50 -14.33 0.86 1.43
CA TYR A 50 -13.78 0.10 2.54
C TYR A 50 -12.47 0.75 2.97
N VAL A 51 -12.44 1.22 4.21
CA VAL A 51 -11.28 1.91 4.78
C VAL A 51 -10.62 0.98 5.78
N LEU A 52 -9.37 0.63 5.52
CA LEU A 52 -8.52 -0.14 6.41
C LEU A 52 -7.81 0.80 7.36
N SER A 53 -7.94 0.55 8.66
CA SER A 53 -7.11 1.16 9.70
C SER A 53 -6.28 0.06 10.36
N GLU A 54 -4.98 0.30 10.46
CA GLU A 54 -4.02 -0.69 10.94
C GLU A 54 -4.19 -1.03 12.43
N GLY A 55 -4.63 -0.05 13.21
CA GLY A 55 -4.64 -0.13 14.67
C GLY A 55 -3.35 0.44 15.29
N THR A 56 -3.14 0.16 16.56
CA THR A 56 -1.95 0.60 17.29
C THR A 56 -1.06 -0.60 17.61
N TRP A 57 -0.04 -0.82 16.80
CA TRP A 57 0.93 -1.88 17.00
C TRP A 57 2.14 -1.37 17.78
N HIS A 58 2.73 -2.20 18.64
CA HIS A 58 3.89 -1.88 19.47
C HIS A 58 3.77 -0.65 20.38
N VAL A 59 2.60 -0.06 20.51
CA VAL A 59 2.37 0.95 21.55
C VAL A 59 2.01 0.22 22.84
N ALA A 60 2.54 0.71 23.96
CA ALA A 60 2.23 0.13 25.28
C ALA A 60 0.70 -0.09 25.45
N PRO A 61 0.27 -1.20 26.05
CA PRO A 61 -1.15 -1.53 26.20
C PRO A 61 -1.99 -0.37 26.73
N PRO A 62 -3.24 -0.22 26.29
CA PRO A 62 -3.94 -1.13 25.40
C PRO A 62 -3.68 -0.83 23.93
N SER A 63 -3.14 -1.78 23.17
CA SER A 63 -3.16 -1.74 21.71
C SER A 63 -4.60 -1.82 21.24
N SER A 64 -4.98 -1.03 20.23
CA SER A 64 -6.26 -1.19 19.56
C SER A 64 -6.09 -2.04 18.31
N PRO A 65 -6.95 -3.05 18.09
CA PRO A 65 -6.89 -3.85 16.88
C PRO A 65 -7.19 -3.00 15.64
N GLY A 66 -6.69 -3.45 14.50
CA GLY A 66 -7.05 -2.90 13.21
C GLY A 66 -8.51 -3.19 12.86
N ASN A 67 -9.05 -2.39 11.95
CA ASN A 67 -10.40 -2.62 11.46
C ASN A 67 -10.59 -2.24 9.98
N ILE A 68 -11.65 -2.75 9.39
CA ILE A 68 -12.17 -2.32 8.09
C ILE A 68 -13.53 -1.64 8.34
N GLY A 69 -13.58 -0.32 8.11
CA GLY A 69 -14.81 0.44 8.08
C GLY A 69 -15.44 0.40 6.69
N ARG A 70 -16.74 0.09 6.57
CA ARG A 70 -17.50 0.17 5.32
C ARG A 70 -18.35 1.44 5.32
N TYR A 71 -18.24 2.24 4.27
CA TYR A 71 -18.94 3.52 4.12
C TYR A 71 -19.75 3.53 2.82
N ASP A 72 -20.88 4.25 2.80
CA ASP A 72 -21.58 4.52 1.56
C ASP A 72 -20.96 5.73 0.81
N ASN A 73 -21.48 6.06 -0.35
CA ASN A 73 -20.97 7.16 -1.19
C ASN A 73 -21.21 8.57 -0.63
N ASN A 74 -21.84 8.69 0.53
CA ASN A 74 -21.94 9.92 1.32
C ASN A 74 -21.00 9.87 2.55
N TRP A 75 -20.07 8.95 2.58
CA TRP A 75 -19.14 8.69 3.69
C TRP A 75 -19.83 8.36 5.02
N THR A 76 -21.09 7.87 4.97
CA THR A 76 -21.77 7.37 6.16
C THR A 76 -21.34 5.96 6.47
N LYS A 77 -20.79 5.74 7.68
CA LYS A 77 -20.34 4.41 8.13
C LYS A 77 -21.53 3.44 8.24
N LYS A 78 -21.43 2.29 7.59
CA LYS A 78 -22.44 1.22 7.57
C LYS A 78 -22.10 0.07 8.49
N SER A 79 -20.84 -0.29 8.59
CA SER A 79 -20.35 -1.37 9.45
C SER A 79 -18.87 -1.20 9.73
N THR A 80 -18.40 -1.93 10.75
CA THR A 80 -16.99 -2.08 11.08
C THR A 80 -16.71 -3.56 11.32
N LEU A 81 -15.60 -4.06 10.80
CA LEU A 81 -15.06 -5.38 11.07
C LEU A 81 -13.72 -5.23 11.76
N GLU A 82 -13.60 -5.74 12.98
CA GLU A 82 -12.30 -5.89 13.65
C GLU A 82 -11.52 -7.02 12.99
N ILE A 83 -10.25 -6.78 12.65
CA ILE A 83 -9.44 -7.71 11.85
C ILE A 83 -8.25 -8.31 12.63
N GLY A 84 -7.99 -7.88 13.85
CA GLY A 84 -6.83 -8.28 14.65
C GLY A 84 -5.69 -7.27 14.56
N ASP A 85 -4.48 -7.71 14.90
CA ASP A 85 -3.32 -6.84 15.01
C ASP A 85 -2.70 -6.54 13.64
N THR A 86 -2.53 -5.29 13.32
CA THR A 86 -1.77 -4.78 12.17
C THR A 86 -2.36 -5.15 10.79
N GLY A 87 -3.41 -4.44 10.39
CA GLY A 87 -3.94 -4.50 9.03
C GLY A 87 -3.03 -3.77 8.04
N ASN A 88 -2.31 -4.49 7.20
CA ASN A 88 -1.30 -3.90 6.31
C ASN A 88 -1.81 -3.51 4.95
N ASP A 89 -2.71 -4.28 4.38
CA ASP A 89 -3.15 -4.07 3.00
C ASP A 89 -4.57 -4.56 2.75
N LEU A 90 -5.26 -3.90 1.83
CA LEU A 90 -6.62 -4.22 1.42
C LEU A 90 -6.76 -4.04 -0.08
N ILE A 91 -7.03 -5.13 -0.80
CA ILE A 91 -7.25 -5.08 -2.24
C ILE A 91 -8.62 -5.67 -2.62
N GLN A 92 -9.15 -5.23 -3.77
CA GLN A 92 -10.25 -5.91 -4.43
C GLN A 92 -9.73 -6.75 -5.59
N TYR A 93 -10.22 -7.99 -5.68
CA TYR A 93 -10.07 -8.80 -6.89
C TYR A 93 -11.37 -9.52 -7.22
N GLY A 94 -11.93 -9.21 -8.38
CA GLY A 94 -13.27 -9.64 -8.76
C GLY A 94 -14.34 -9.16 -7.76
N SER A 95 -15.16 -10.06 -7.26
CA SER A 95 -16.21 -9.77 -6.28
C SER A 95 -15.77 -9.84 -4.82
N LYS A 96 -14.47 -9.92 -4.56
CA LYS A 96 -13.92 -10.14 -3.22
C LYS A 96 -12.95 -9.05 -2.82
N LEU A 97 -12.89 -8.81 -1.50
CA LEU A 97 -11.84 -8.05 -0.85
C LEU A 97 -10.92 -9.02 -0.11
N TYR A 98 -9.64 -8.76 -0.16
CA TYR A 98 -8.60 -9.48 0.58
C TYR A 98 -7.87 -8.49 1.47
N CYS A 99 -7.79 -8.79 2.76
CA CYS A 99 -7.10 -7.95 3.74
C CYS A 99 -5.94 -8.73 4.35
N ALA A 100 -4.74 -8.20 4.23
CA ALA A 100 -3.54 -8.71 4.86
C ALA A 100 -3.43 -8.22 6.30
N VAL A 101 -3.23 -9.15 7.23
CA VAL A 101 -3.01 -8.86 8.66
C VAL A 101 -1.71 -9.52 9.06
N SER A 102 -0.72 -8.72 9.48
CA SER A 102 0.58 -9.26 9.89
C SER A 102 0.53 -10.00 11.21
N GLY A 103 -0.37 -9.59 12.09
CA GLY A 103 -0.33 -10.04 13.48
C GLY A 103 0.63 -9.21 14.34
N HIS A 104 0.89 -9.67 15.54
CA HIS A 104 1.63 -8.91 16.54
C HIS A 104 3.16 -8.96 16.32
N ASP A 105 3.70 -10.13 16.11
CA ASP A 105 5.12 -10.38 15.84
C ASP A 105 5.33 -11.74 15.14
N LEU A 106 6.58 -12.04 14.79
CA LEU A 106 6.94 -13.27 14.05
C LEU A 106 6.61 -14.57 14.81
N THR A 107 6.36 -14.52 16.09
CA THR A 107 6.11 -15.70 16.93
C THR A 107 4.67 -15.78 17.46
N ALA A 108 3.89 -14.72 17.29
CA ALA A 108 2.52 -14.64 17.78
C ALA A 108 1.56 -15.57 17.01
N ASP A 109 1.94 -16.00 15.81
CA ASP A 109 1.15 -16.92 14.96
C ASP A 109 -0.30 -16.45 14.73
N ASN A 110 -0.54 -15.12 14.72
CA ASN A 110 -1.85 -14.51 14.59
C ASN A 110 -2.04 -13.67 13.32
N GLY A 111 -1.08 -13.74 12.37
CA GLY A 111 -1.19 -13.14 11.04
C GLY A 111 -2.03 -13.98 10.06
N GLY A 112 -2.51 -13.36 8.97
CA GLY A 112 -3.27 -14.07 7.94
C GLY A 112 -4.03 -13.17 6.99
N ILE A 113 -4.99 -13.74 6.27
CA ILE A 113 -5.81 -13.06 5.26
C ILE A 113 -7.28 -13.17 5.61
N TRP A 114 -7.98 -12.03 5.74
CA TRP A 114 -9.43 -11.97 5.71
C TRP A 114 -9.94 -11.88 4.27
N VAL A 115 -11.04 -12.56 4.00
CA VAL A 115 -11.72 -12.48 2.70
C VAL A 115 -13.17 -12.08 2.89
N LEU A 116 -13.57 -11.00 2.22
CA LEU A 116 -14.92 -10.45 2.30
C LEU A 116 -15.57 -10.41 0.91
N ASN A 117 -16.88 -10.42 0.89
CA ASN A 117 -17.64 -10.07 -0.30
C ASN A 117 -17.60 -8.55 -0.50
N ALA A 118 -17.08 -8.08 -1.64
CA ALA A 118 -16.90 -6.66 -1.91
C ALA A 118 -18.21 -5.88 -1.91
N LYS A 119 -19.31 -6.47 -2.37
CA LYS A 119 -20.61 -5.80 -2.43
C LYS A 119 -21.32 -5.73 -1.06
N THR A 120 -21.26 -6.81 -0.27
CA THR A 120 -22.02 -6.90 0.99
C THR A 120 -21.19 -6.57 2.23
N GLY A 121 -19.86 -6.67 2.16
CA GLY A 121 -18.95 -6.56 3.30
C GLY A 121 -18.98 -7.78 4.22
N GLN A 122 -19.68 -8.85 3.86
CA GLN A 122 -19.75 -10.07 4.66
C GLN A 122 -18.49 -10.90 4.51
N LEU A 123 -18.05 -11.49 5.60
CA LEU A 123 -16.95 -12.47 5.59
C LEU A 123 -17.33 -13.67 4.72
N LEU A 124 -16.43 -14.05 3.84
CA LEU A 124 -16.51 -15.28 3.03
C LEU A 124 -15.79 -16.45 3.67
N THR A 125 -14.99 -16.18 4.70
CA THR A 125 -14.32 -17.19 5.52
C THR A 125 -14.77 -17.01 6.97
N PRO A 126 -15.14 -18.09 7.71
CA PRO A 126 -15.60 -17.97 9.10
C PRO A 126 -14.48 -17.52 10.05
N GLN A 127 -13.23 -17.68 9.64
CA GLN A 127 -12.03 -17.29 10.36
C GLN A 127 -11.01 -16.73 9.36
N MET A 128 -10.08 -15.94 9.86
CA MET A 128 -8.91 -15.53 9.09
C MET A 128 -8.16 -16.73 8.55
N LYS A 129 -7.76 -16.69 7.30
CA LYS A 129 -6.94 -17.73 6.67
C LYS A 129 -5.50 -17.54 7.06
N GLN A 130 -4.96 -18.46 7.83
CA GLN A 130 -3.56 -18.50 8.22
C GLN A 130 -2.80 -19.48 7.33
N TYR A 131 -1.57 -19.15 7.05
CA TYR A 131 -0.67 -19.95 6.22
C TYR A 131 0.64 -20.15 6.94
N ASP A 132 1.29 -21.30 6.71
CA ASP A 132 2.61 -21.55 7.23
C ASP A 132 3.66 -20.85 6.36
N ASP A 133 4.57 -20.15 6.99
CA ASP A 133 5.76 -19.58 6.38
C ASP A 133 6.90 -20.62 6.48
N GLU A 134 7.22 -21.23 5.36
CA GLU A 134 8.21 -22.32 5.30
C GLU A 134 9.62 -21.85 5.68
N LYS A 135 9.91 -20.54 5.45
CA LYS A 135 11.21 -19.92 5.79
C LYS A 135 11.42 -19.78 7.29
N THR A 136 10.37 -19.48 8.05
CA THR A 136 10.46 -19.25 9.50
C THR A 136 9.97 -20.41 10.34
N GLY A 137 9.13 -21.29 9.81
CA GLY A 137 8.45 -22.35 10.53
C GLY A 137 7.28 -21.86 11.40
N HIS A 138 6.89 -20.59 11.30
CA HIS A 138 5.79 -19.94 11.99
C HIS A 138 4.62 -19.65 11.04
N LYS A 139 3.55 -19.05 11.53
CA LYS A 139 2.52 -18.50 10.65
C LYS A 139 3.05 -17.28 9.92
N ALA A 140 2.68 -17.18 8.65
CA ALA A 140 3.09 -16.07 7.80
C ALA A 140 2.61 -14.72 8.35
N MET A 141 3.46 -13.72 8.22
CA MET A 141 3.13 -12.31 8.47
C MET A 141 2.92 -11.57 7.14
N PRO A 142 1.69 -11.56 6.58
CA PRO A 142 1.40 -10.89 5.32
C PRO A 142 1.66 -9.40 5.38
N ARG A 143 2.31 -8.86 4.33
CA ARG A 143 2.56 -7.42 4.21
C ARG A 143 1.67 -6.78 3.16
N HIS A 144 1.87 -7.11 1.89
CA HIS A 144 1.12 -6.53 0.80
C HIS A 144 0.58 -7.60 -0.14
N LEU A 145 -0.40 -7.19 -0.93
CA LEU A 145 -1.18 -8.06 -1.79
C LEU A 145 -1.14 -7.58 -3.23
N ALA A 146 -1.09 -8.50 -4.17
CA ALA A 146 -1.37 -8.27 -5.57
C ALA A 146 -2.20 -9.44 -6.11
N ALA A 147 -2.96 -9.24 -7.20
CA ALA A 147 -3.77 -10.31 -7.73
C ALA A 147 -3.70 -10.37 -9.25
N ALA A 148 -3.69 -11.56 -9.80
CA ALA A 148 -3.77 -11.83 -11.23
C ALA A 148 -4.14 -13.30 -11.50
N ASN A 149 -4.76 -13.56 -12.64
CA ASN A 149 -5.00 -14.90 -13.15
C ASN A 149 -5.64 -15.88 -12.13
N GLY A 150 -6.63 -15.38 -11.36
CA GLY A 150 -7.36 -16.18 -10.36
C GLY A 150 -6.56 -16.48 -9.09
N LYS A 151 -5.46 -15.78 -8.86
CA LYS A 151 -4.62 -15.89 -7.67
C LYS A 151 -4.43 -14.56 -6.97
N VAL A 152 -4.22 -14.59 -5.65
CA VAL A 152 -3.69 -13.48 -4.86
C VAL A 152 -2.27 -13.82 -4.46
N TYR A 153 -1.36 -12.90 -4.70
CA TYR A 153 0.07 -12.97 -4.33
C TYR A 153 0.28 -12.15 -3.08
N ILE A 154 1.07 -12.66 -2.16
CA ILE A 154 1.23 -12.12 -0.81
C ILE A 154 2.73 -12.04 -0.51
N SER A 155 3.24 -10.86 -0.20
CA SER A 155 4.58 -10.68 0.33
C SER A 155 4.58 -10.89 1.85
N PHE A 156 5.67 -11.45 2.39
CA PHE A 156 5.83 -11.73 3.82
C PHE A 156 7.02 -11.01 4.42
N TYR A 157 6.90 -10.66 5.68
CA TYR A 157 7.97 -10.05 6.46
C TYR A 157 9.27 -10.87 6.44
N SER A 158 9.16 -12.18 6.37
CA SER A 158 10.31 -13.09 6.31
C SER A 158 11.17 -12.95 5.05
N GLY A 159 10.65 -12.30 4.00
CA GLY A 159 11.26 -12.32 2.67
C GLY A 159 10.85 -13.57 1.89
N ALA A 160 9.56 -13.80 1.81
CA ALA A 160 8.96 -14.83 0.97
C ALA A 160 7.72 -14.29 0.24
N VAL A 161 7.32 -14.96 -0.80
CA VAL A 161 6.09 -14.68 -1.55
C VAL A 161 5.29 -15.97 -1.67
N MET A 162 3.99 -15.86 -1.47
CA MET A 162 3.05 -16.97 -1.66
C MET A 162 1.94 -16.56 -2.62
N SER A 163 1.38 -17.53 -3.34
CA SER A 163 0.11 -17.35 -4.04
C SER A 163 -0.96 -18.24 -3.47
N ILE A 164 -2.19 -17.72 -3.39
CA ILE A 164 -3.39 -18.46 -3.02
C ILE A 164 -4.41 -18.45 -4.15
N ASP A 165 -5.16 -19.50 -4.26
CA ASP A 165 -6.28 -19.62 -5.22
C ASP A 165 -7.48 -18.78 -4.73
N THR A 166 -8.12 -18.03 -5.63
CA THR A 166 -9.24 -17.16 -5.27
C THR A 166 -10.57 -17.87 -5.07
N MET A 167 -10.70 -19.13 -5.46
CA MET A 167 -11.94 -19.90 -5.30
C MET A 167 -12.01 -20.59 -3.92
N ASN A 168 -10.91 -21.19 -3.49
CA ASN A 168 -10.87 -22.02 -2.27
C ASN A 168 -9.89 -21.49 -1.20
N TYR A 169 -9.10 -20.46 -1.53
CA TYR A 169 -8.09 -19.84 -0.66
C TYR A 169 -6.96 -20.77 -0.24
N ALA A 170 -6.74 -21.85 -0.99
CA ALA A 170 -5.64 -22.76 -0.74
C ALA A 170 -4.31 -22.15 -1.24
N LYS A 171 -3.22 -22.42 -0.51
CA LYS A 171 -1.87 -22.15 -0.98
C LYS A 171 -1.63 -22.89 -2.30
N VAL A 172 -1.11 -22.18 -3.30
CA VAL A 172 -0.78 -22.73 -4.61
C VAL A 172 0.73 -22.86 -4.75
N ASN A 173 1.45 -21.76 -4.61
CA ASN A 173 2.90 -21.70 -4.74
C ASN A 173 3.50 -20.89 -3.59
N TYR A 174 4.76 -21.15 -3.29
CA TYR A 174 5.56 -20.44 -2.29
C TYR A 174 7.00 -20.34 -2.80
N LEU A 175 7.62 -19.17 -2.60
CA LEU A 175 9.01 -18.92 -2.96
C LEU A 175 9.68 -18.11 -1.84
N GLU A 176 10.79 -18.62 -1.34
CA GLU A 176 11.71 -17.86 -0.49
C GLU A 176 12.54 -16.94 -1.37
N LEU A 177 12.59 -15.66 -1.03
CA LEU A 177 13.37 -14.66 -1.74
C LEU A 177 14.81 -14.62 -1.17
N ASP A 178 15.74 -14.25 -2.04
CA ASP A 178 17.11 -13.92 -1.65
C ASP A 178 17.16 -12.50 -1.02
N ALA A 179 16.29 -12.28 -0.04
CA ALA A 179 16.10 -11.03 0.68
C ALA A 179 15.31 -11.26 1.96
N THR A 180 15.19 -10.23 2.80
CA THR A 180 14.34 -10.17 3.97
C THR A 180 13.44 -8.93 3.93
N TYR A 181 12.44 -8.86 4.80
CA TYR A 181 11.52 -7.74 4.91
C TYR A 181 10.91 -7.34 3.55
N SER A 182 10.26 -8.32 2.89
CA SER A 182 9.51 -8.04 1.66
C SER A 182 8.31 -7.16 1.96
N GLU A 183 8.17 -6.10 1.17
CA GLU A 183 7.17 -5.06 1.35
C GLU A 183 6.22 -5.03 0.14
N GLY A 184 6.02 -3.88 -0.49
CA GLY A 184 5.11 -3.71 -1.61
C GLY A 184 5.29 -4.73 -2.72
N ILE A 185 4.19 -5.27 -3.20
CA ILE A 185 4.13 -6.25 -4.28
C ILE A 185 3.16 -5.77 -5.35
N CYS A 186 3.50 -5.92 -6.61
CA CYS A 186 2.55 -5.67 -7.71
C CYS A 186 2.76 -6.65 -8.85
N VAL A 187 1.72 -6.81 -9.68
CA VAL A 187 1.82 -7.52 -10.96
C VAL A 187 2.05 -6.48 -12.05
N GLY A 188 3.16 -6.61 -12.76
CA GLY A 188 3.50 -5.77 -13.90
C GLY A 188 2.62 -6.06 -15.12
N LYS A 189 2.58 -5.12 -16.06
CA LYS A 189 1.87 -5.31 -17.36
C LYS A 189 2.57 -6.32 -18.27
N ASP A 190 3.75 -6.82 -17.89
CA ASP A 190 4.49 -7.91 -18.52
C ASP A 190 4.17 -9.29 -17.91
N ASN A 191 3.15 -9.38 -17.03
CA ASN A 191 2.76 -10.58 -16.29
C ASN A 191 3.86 -11.14 -15.38
N LYS A 192 4.70 -10.28 -14.82
CA LYS A 192 5.64 -10.64 -13.76
C LYS A 192 5.22 -9.97 -12.45
N ILE A 193 5.68 -10.56 -11.36
CA ILE A 193 5.50 -10.02 -10.01
C ILE A 193 6.76 -9.24 -9.65
N TYR A 194 6.58 -8.09 -9.06
CA TYR A 194 7.64 -7.22 -8.55
C TYR A 194 7.45 -7.03 -7.05
N VAL A 195 8.50 -7.27 -6.27
CA VAL A 195 8.47 -7.21 -4.80
C VAL A 195 9.60 -6.33 -4.30
N CYS A 196 9.26 -5.30 -3.52
CA CYS A 196 10.24 -4.47 -2.83
C CYS A 196 10.86 -5.24 -1.67
N ASN A 197 12.19 -5.28 -1.59
CA ASN A 197 12.93 -5.90 -0.50
C ASN A 197 13.57 -4.81 0.35
N SER A 198 13.02 -4.53 1.52
CA SER A 198 13.53 -3.48 2.40
C SER A 198 14.65 -3.96 3.34
N GLY A 199 14.88 -5.26 3.44
CA GLY A 199 16.04 -5.89 4.09
C GLY A 199 16.89 -6.69 3.10
N ASN A 200 18.13 -6.99 3.46
CA ASN A 200 19.02 -7.84 2.66
C ASN A 200 19.20 -9.22 3.30
N THR A 201 19.89 -10.16 2.62
CA THR A 201 20.07 -11.54 3.08
C THR A 201 20.87 -11.67 4.37
N ASP A 202 21.80 -10.77 4.61
CA ASP A 202 22.73 -10.82 5.74
C ASP A 202 22.27 -9.95 6.90
N ASP A 203 21.20 -9.17 6.71
CA ASP A 203 20.70 -8.22 7.69
C ASP A 203 19.31 -8.60 8.18
N THR A 204 19.15 -8.69 9.48
CA THR A 204 17.86 -8.89 10.14
C THR A 204 17.10 -7.56 10.34
N GLN A 205 17.67 -6.43 9.90
CA GLN A 205 17.06 -5.12 10.07
C GLN A 205 16.39 -4.64 8.78
N ALA A 206 15.16 -4.16 8.92
CA ALA A 206 14.47 -3.48 7.84
C ALA A 206 15.18 -2.18 7.46
N GLY A 207 15.12 -1.81 6.18
CA GLY A 207 15.64 -0.55 5.67
C GLY A 207 17.04 -0.63 5.05
N GLU A 208 17.70 -1.78 5.09
CA GLU A 208 19.03 -1.97 4.50
C GLU A 208 19.00 -2.59 3.09
N GLY A 209 17.85 -3.09 2.64
CA GLY A 209 17.68 -3.72 1.33
C GLY A 209 17.78 -2.73 0.17
N THR A 210 18.30 -3.21 -0.94
CA THR A 210 18.57 -2.43 -2.17
C THR A 210 18.09 -3.14 -3.42
N THR A 211 17.08 -4.00 -3.32
CA THR A 211 16.61 -4.78 -4.47
C THR A 211 15.10 -4.79 -4.60
N ILE A 212 14.66 -5.01 -5.83
CA ILE A 212 13.30 -5.43 -6.18
C ILE A 212 13.42 -6.82 -6.80
N SER A 213 12.75 -7.82 -6.22
CA SER A 213 12.64 -9.16 -6.80
C SER A 213 11.65 -9.14 -7.96
N VAL A 214 11.99 -9.85 -9.03
CA VAL A 214 11.16 -10.01 -10.23
C VAL A 214 10.91 -11.51 -10.42
N LEU A 215 9.65 -11.90 -10.32
CA LEU A 215 9.22 -13.30 -10.27
C LEU A 215 8.23 -13.60 -11.41
N PRO A 216 8.23 -14.82 -11.96
CA PRO A 216 7.11 -15.27 -12.78
C PRO A 216 5.86 -15.50 -11.92
N LEU A 217 4.68 -15.51 -12.54
CA LEU A 217 3.41 -15.80 -11.85
C LEU A 217 3.35 -17.25 -11.26
N THR A 218 4.28 -18.11 -11.64
CA THR A 218 4.43 -19.47 -11.10
C THR A 218 5.22 -19.52 -9.80
N LEU A 219 5.93 -18.44 -9.43
CA LEU A 219 6.80 -18.36 -8.24
C LEU A 219 7.84 -19.49 -8.21
N ASP A 220 8.51 -19.77 -9.33
CA ASP A 220 9.51 -20.84 -9.47
C ASP A 220 10.91 -20.32 -9.83
N ASP A 221 11.08 -19.02 -9.95
CA ASP A 221 12.35 -18.37 -10.25
C ASP A 221 12.38 -16.93 -9.68
N GLU A 222 13.56 -16.41 -9.44
CA GLU A 222 13.80 -15.04 -8.98
C GLU A 222 14.95 -14.40 -9.75
N THR A 223 14.72 -13.17 -10.20
CA THR A 223 15.77 -12.25 -10.61
C THR A 223 15.63 -10.95 -9.83
N GLN A 224 16.71 -10.17 -9.70
CA GLN A 224 16.68 -8.94 -8.91
C GLN A 224 17.09 -7.72 -9.73
N ILE A 225 16.48 -6.58 -9.41
CA ILE A 225 16.85 -5.25 -9.90
C ILE A 225 17.46 -4.49 -8.74
N THR A 226 18.65 -3.95 -8.91
CA THR A 226 19.28 -3.06 -7.92
C THR A 226 18.60 -1.70 -7.92
N VAL A 227 18.20 -1.24 -6.74
CA VAL A 227 17.49 0.02 -6.52
C VAL A 227 18.10 0.77 -5.33
N PRO A 228 17.78 2.06 -5.14
CA PRO A 228 18.15 2.77 -3.93
C PRO A 228 17.59 2.11 -2.67
N LYS A 229 18.22 2.38 -1.54
CA LYS A 229 18.01 1.75 -0.25
C LYS A 229 16.59 1.89 0.30
N ASN A 230 16.09 0.82 0.91
CA ASN A 230 14.81 0.74 1.59
C ASN A 230 13.59 0.92 0.67
N PRO A 231 13.45 0.12 -0.41
CA PRO A 231 12.27 0.17 -1.27
C PRO A 231 11.03 -0.34 -0.51
N LYS A 232 9.89 0.37 -0.67
CA LYS A 232 8.67 0.11 0.10
C LYS A 232 7.47 -0.27 -0.76
N LEU A 233 6.98 0.64 -1.57
CA LEU A 233 5.81 0.44 -2.42
C LEU A 233 6.23 0.38 -3.87
N ILE A 234 5.46 -0.34 -4.68
CA ILE A 234 5.70 -0.46 -6.10
C ILE A 234 4.38 -0.53 -6.86
N ALA A 235 4.29 0.14 -8.00
CA ALA A 235 3.11 0.12 -8.86
C ALA A 235 3.48 0.14 -10.34
N ALA A 236 2.74 -0.62 -11.14
CA ALA A 236 2.89 -0.67 -12.57
C ALA A 236 1.99 0.38 -13.25
N TYR A 237 2.57 1.33 -13.96
CA TYR A 237 1.83 2.28 -14.77
C TYR A 237 1.59 1.75 -16.20
N SER A 238 2.65 1.25 -16.84
CA SER A 238 2.58 0.71 -18.20
C SER A 238 3.56 -0.45 -18.38
N ALA A 239 3.55 -1.08 -19.54
CA ALA A 239 4.48 -2.19 -19.84
C ALA A 239 5.97 -1.80 -19.75
N ASN A 240 6.28 -0.52 -19.88
CA ASN A 240 7.64 0.02 -19.87
C ASN A 240 7.88 1.09 -18.78
N LYS A 241 6.97 1.29 -17.86
CA LYS A 241 7.13 2.24 -16.76
C LYS A 241 6.50 1.72 -15.48
N MET A 242 7.31 1.57 -14.46
CA MET A 242 6.91 1.28 -13.09
C MET A 242 7.43 2.38 -12.17
N TYR A 243 6.67 2.63 -11.08
CA TYR A 243 7.08 3.53 -10.01
C TYR A 243 7.25 2.74 -8.73
N PHE A 244 8.22 3.14 -7.93
CA PHE A 244 8.41 2.64 -6.57
C PHE A 244 8.94 3.77 -5.68
N ASN A 245 8.64 3.72 -4.40
CA ASN A 245 9.29 4.62 -3.45
C ASN A 245 10.31 3.88 -2.60
N VAL A 246 11.21 4.67 -2.05
CA VAL A 246 12.15 4.25 -1.02
C VAL A 246 11.98 5.15 0.19
N LEU A 247 12.35 4.67 1.37
CA LEU A 247 12.38 5.48 2.59
C LEU A 247 13.80 5.96 2.95
N GLY A 248 14.81 5.43 2.26
CA GLY A 248 16.21 5.79 2.48
C GLY A 248 16.72 5.46 3.89
N ASP A 249 17.81 6.08 4.27
CA ASP A 249 18.45 5.87 5.57
C ASP A 249 17.55 6.30 6.72
N GLY A 250 17.35 5.41 7.68
CA GLY A 250 16.52 5.65 8.87
C GLY A 250 15.05 5.92 8.56
N GLY A 251 14.60 5.71 7.30
CA GLY A 251 13.22 5.94 6.89
C GLY A 251 12.78 7.40 6.80
N MET A 252 13.72 8.34 6.81
CA MET A 252 13.46 9.79 6.82
C MET A 252 13.83 10.50 5.51
N HIS A 253 14.27 9.75 4.51
CA HIS A 253 14.72 10.26 3.21
C HIS A 253 13.93 9.61 2.08
N SER A 254 12.62 9.76 2.13
CA SER A 254 11.72 9.17 1.16
C SER A 254 11.89 9.77 -0.23
N ALA A 255 11.82 8.94 -1.24
CA ALA A 255 11.90 9.36 -2.64
C ALA A 255 11.10 8.43 -3.54
N LEU A 256 10.54 8.98 -4.61
CA LEU A 256 9.90 8.25 -5.69
C LEU A 256 10.87 8.07 -6.85
N TYR A 257 10.97 6.85 -7.32
CA TYR A 257 11.74 6.48 -8.50
C TYR A 257 10.84 5.83 -9.55
N LYS A 258 11.32 5.85 -10.79
CA LYS A 258 10.76 5.08 -11.89
C LYS A 258 11.84 4.21 -12.56
N PHE A 259 11.41 3.10 -13.13
CA PHE A 259 12.26 2.27 -14.00
C PHE A 259 11.44 1.64 -15.13
N ASN A 260 12.17 1.16 -16.13
CA ASN A 260 11.57 0.39 -17.22
C ASN A 260 11.83 -1.10 -16.98
N PRO A 261 10.79 -1.92 -16.75
CA PRO A 261 10.98 -3.35 -16.51
C PRO A 261 11.55 -4.13 -17.69
N THR A 262 11.47 -3.58 -18.92
CA THR A 262 12.07 -4.23 -20.11
C THR A 262 13.57 -3.99 -20.23
N THR A 263 14.13 -3.08 -19.43
CA THR A 263 15.57 -2.77 -19.38
C THR A 263 16.08 -2.79 -17.94
N PRO A 264 16.04 -3.96 -17.26
CA PRO A 264 16.27 -4.06 -15.81
C PRO A 264 17.69 -3.66 -15.37
N ASN A 265 18.64 -3.64 -16.30
CA ASN A 265 20.03 -3.22 -16.03
C ASN A 265 20.27 -1.71 -16.09
N VAL A 266 19.24 -0.92 -16.44
CA VAL A 266 19.30 0.53 -16.41
C VAL A 266 18.87 1.02 -15.03
N ALA A 267 19.74 1.83 -14.40
CA ALA A 267 19.47 2.36 -13.07
C ALA A 267 18.12 3.14 -13.02
N PRO A 268 17.33 2.99 -11.95
CA PRO A 268 16.12 3.77 -11.75
C PRO A 268 16.39 5.28 -11.76
N THR A 269 15.42 6.03 -12.23
CA THR A 269 15.48 7.49 -12.31
C THR A 269 14.68 8.11 -11.18
N LEU A 270 15.26 9.04 -10.42
CA LEU A 270 14.57 9.84 -9.41
C LEU A 270 13.47 10.69 -10.06
N VAL A 271 12.30 10.71 -9.45
CA VAL A 271 11.15 11.54 -9.84
C VAL A 271 10.96 12.69 -8.84
N THR A 272 10.90 12.39 -7.56
CA THR A 272 10.81 13.39 -6.47
C THR A 272 11.39 12.84 -5.17
N GLU A 273 11.88 13.73 -4.30
CA GLU A 273 12.43 13.40 -2.97
C GLU A 273 11.37 13.45 -1.87
N LYS A 274 10.08 13.47 -2.20
CA LYS A 274 8.97 13.62 -1.24
C LYS A 274 7.88 12.60 -1.53
N ALA A 275 8.08 11.36 -1.11
CA ALA A 275 7.15 10.27 -1.38
C ALA A 275 7.22 9.17 -0.31
N GLY A 276 6.77 9.45 0.91
CA GLY A 276 6.56 8.44 1.95
C GLY A 276 5.51 7.40 1.52
N GLY A 277 4.42 7.83 0.88
CA GLY A 277 3.43 7.01 0.20
C GLY A 277 3.08 7.57 -1.17
N PHE A 278 2.51 6.74 -2.06
CA PHE A 278 2.02 7.20 -3.36
C PHE A 278 0.89 6.34 -3.92
N ALA A 279 0.10 6.93 -4.82
CA ALA A 279 -0.88 6.19 -5.61
C ALA A 279 -0.97 6.75 -7.04
N ILE A 280 -1.26 5.87 -8.00
CA ILE A 280 -1.39 6.23 -9.42
C ILE A 280 -2.88 6.49 -9.73
N GLY A 281 -3.17 7.68 -10.23
CA GLY A 281 -4.45 8.03 -10.82
C GLY A 281 -4.42 7.98 -12.35
N SER A 282 -5.42 8.56 -13.01
CA SER A 282 -5.55 8.53 -14.47
C SER A 282 -4.52 9.42 -15.19
N GLN A 283 -4.26 10.62 -14.69
CA GLN A 283 -3.35 11.61 -15.29
C GLN A 283 -2.13 11.90 -14.40
N TYR A 284 -2.28 11.74 -13.11
CA TYR A 284 -1.28 12.05 -12.10
C TYR A 284 -1.04 10.86 -11.16
N LEU A 285 0.17 10.76 -10.69
CA LEU A 285 0.52 10.04 -9.48
C LEU A 285 0.55 11.06 -8.34
N TYR A 286 0.02 10.70 -7.18
CA TYR A 286 0.00 11.55 -5.99
C TYR A 286 0.91 10.96 -4.93
N THR A 287 1.63 11.84 -4.21
CA THR A 287 2.50 11.43 -3.10
C THR A 287 2.10 12.13 -1.81
N ALA A 288 2.36 11.49 -0.69
CA ALA A 288 2.35 12.08 0.63
C ALA A 288 3.68 11.79 1.34
N ASP A 289 4.18 12.75 2.09
CA ASP A 289 5.37 12.64 2.91
C ASP A 289 5.25 13.50 4.16
N ILE A 290 6.13 13.26 5.13
CA ILE A 290 6.23 14.06 6.34
C ILE A 290 7.52 14.87 6.28
N ASP A 291 7.44 16.17 6.49
CA ASP A 291 8.63 17.00 6.63
C ASP A 291 9.22 16.88 8.04
N TRP A 292 10.15 15.95 8.16
CA TRP A 292 10.86 15.69 9.42
C TRP A 292 11.77 16.84 9.88
N ASN A 293 12.02 17.83 9.02
CA ASN A 293 12.88 18.97 9.33
C ASN A 293 12.12 20.12 9.99
N THR A 294 10.80 20.09 10.02
CA THR A 294 9.96 21.09 10.68
C THR A 294 9.51 20.61 12.05
N THR A 295 9.32 21.54 12.98
CA THR A 295 8.86 21.23 14.35
C THR A 295 7.40 20.81 14.42
N ASP A 296 6.65 21.09 13.38
CA ASP A 296 5.23 20.79 13.21
C ASP A 296 4.97 19.57 12.31
N TYR A 297 6.03 18.93 11.80
CA TYR A 297 5.97 17.72 10.99
C TYR A 297 4.91 17.80 9.87
N LYS A 298 4.97 18.87 9.08
CA LYS A 298 4.01 19.12 8.00
C LYS A 298 3.92 17.96 7.03
N THR A 299 2.71 17.65 6.61
CA THR A 299 2.50 16.78 5.47
C THR A 299 2.82 17.51 4.17
N ILE A 300 3.61 16.88 3.32
CA ILE A 300 3.90 17.34 1.96
C ILE A 300 3.10 16.48 1.02
N MET A 301 2.31 17.11 0.16
CA MET A 301 1.54 16.44 -0.87
C MET A 301 1.94 16.96 -2.23
N GLN A 302 2.31 16.05 -3.13
CA GLN A 302 2.69 16.38 -4.48
C GLN A 302 1.89 15.58 -5.50
N LYS A 303 1.81 16.10 -6.71
CA LYS A 303 1.33 15.37 -7.88
C LYS A 303 2.40 15.34 -8.96
N VAL A 304 2.56 14.18 -9.56
CA VAL A 304 3.49 13.92 -10.67
C VAL A 304 2.69 13.66 -11.92
N GLN A 305 2.89 14.43 -12.96
CA GLN A 305 2.20 14.22 -14.24
C GLN A 305 2.75 12.96 -14.93
N LEU A 306 1.92 11.97 -15.15
CA LEU A 306 2.34 10.65 -15.66
C LEU A 306 2.93 10.66 -17.07
N SER A 307 2.58 11.69 -17.89
CA SER A 307 3.06 11.81 -19.28
C SER A 307 4.52 12.25 -19.40
N ASN A 308 5.01 13.06 -18.44
CA ASN A 308 6.34 13.69 -18.52
C ASN A 308 7.12 13.68 -17.19
N ASP A 309 6.53 13.15 -16.12
CA ASP A 309 7.09 13.06 -14.77
C ASP A 309 7.40 14.42 -14.12
N VAL A 310 6.72 15.48 -14.53
CA VAL A 310 6.85 16.80 -13.88
C VAL A 310 6.09 16.79 -12.57
N THR A 311 6.80 17.15 -11.49
CA THR A 311 6.27 17.23 -10.12
C THR A 311 5.84 18.66 -9.82
N SER A 312 4.74 18.80 -9.10
CA SER A 312 4.24 20.06 -8.53
C SER A 312 3.54 19.78 -7.21
N ASP A 313 3.38 20.82 -6.39
CA ASP A 313 2.58 20.70 -5.17
C ASP A 313 1.13 20.39 -5.54
N PHE A 314 0.47 19.59 -4.69
CA PHE A 314 -0.90 19.17 -4.93
C PHE A 314 -1.89 20.11 -4.26
N THR A 315 -1.63 20.53 -3.03
CA THR A 315 -2.44 21.48 -2.26
C THR A 315 -1.56 22.40 -1.44
N ASP A 316 -2.01 23.64 -1.24
CA ASP A 316 -1.30 24.66 -0.45
C ASP A 316 -1.53 24.53 1.06
N ASP A 317 -2.60 23.86 1.47
CA ASP A 317 -2.95 23.63 2.88
C ASP A 317 -3.25 22.16 3.13
N PRO A 318 -2.22 21.34 3.31
CA PRO A 318 -2.41 19.93 3.60
C PRO A 318 -2.95 19.66 5.01
N GLY A 319 -3.07 20.67 5.86
CA GLY A 319 -3.47 20.51 7.27
C GLY A 319 -2.45 19.68 8.08
N TYR A 320 -2.84 19.38 9.30
CA TYR A 320 -2.08 18.51 10.22
C TYR A 320 -2.45 17.06 9.99
N MET A 321 -1.73 16.37 9.10
CA MET A 321 -2.19 15.04 8.72
C MET A 321 -1.27 13.91 9.12
N PHE A 322 0.02 14.12 9.32
CA PHE A 322 0.91 12.98 9.25
C PHE A 322 0.47 12.04 8.10
N GLY A 323 0.22 12.64 6.93
CA GLY A 323 -0.31 11.92 5.77
C GLY A 323 0.70 10.90 5.29
N PHE A 324 0.26 9.66 5.20
CA PHE A 324 1.15 8.54 5.04
C PHE A 324 0.68 7.58 3.95
N SER A 325 -0.59 7.24 3.92
CA SER A 325 -1.18 6.46 2.86
C SER A 325 -1.87 7.34 1.84
N VAL A 326 -1.81 6.94 0.59
CA VAL A 326 -2.45 7.62 -0.54
C VAL A 326 -3.29 6.63 -1.31
N THR A 327 -4.51 6.98 -1.61
CA THR A 327 -5.39 6.20 -2.48
C THR A 327 -6.09 7.13 -3.46
N VAL A 328 -6.22 6.74 -4.72
CA VAL A 328 -7.02 7.47 -5.71
C VAL A 328 -8.31 6.69 -5.96
N ASN A 329 -9.45 7.38 -5.84
CA ASN A 329 -10.74 6.81 -6.19
C ASN A 329 -10.80 6.56 -7.71
N PRO A 330 -10.92 5.31 -8.16
CA PRO A 330 -10.86 4.99 -9.58
C PRO A 330 -12.08 5.45 -10.37
N PHE A 331 -13.16 5.85 -9.69
CA PHE A 331 -14.42 6.23 -10.32
C PHE A 331 -14.55 7.73 -10.57
N ASN A 332 -14.08 8.58 -9.66
CA ASN A 332 -14.19 10.03 -9.78
C ASN A 332 -12.84 10.76 -9.70
N GLY A 333 -11.76 10.06 -9.37
CA GLY A 333 -10.42 10.61 -9.29
C GLY A 333 -10.08 11.27 -7.96
N ASP A 334 -10.99 11.36 -6.99
CA ASP A 334 -10.71 11.94 -5.68
C ASP A 334 -9.50 11.25 -5.03
N VAL A 335 -8.69 12.05 -4.34
CA VAL A 335 -7.47 11.59 -3.69
C VAL A 335 -7.70 11.52 -2.19
N CYS A 336 -7.48 10.35 -1.62
CA CYS A 336 -7.63 10.08 -0.20
C CYS A 336 -6.25 9.95 0.44
N PHE A 337 -6.05 10.66 1.56
CA PHE A 337 -4.85 10.58 2.37
C PHE A 337 -5.21 10.07 3.76
N GLY A 338 -4.60 8.96 4.15
CA GLY A 338 -4.78 8.40 5.49
C GLY A 338 -3.80 8.99 6.47
N GLN A 339 -4.28 9.26 7.68
CA GLN A 339 -3.47 9.77 8.78
C GLN A 339 -2.71 8.65 9.47
N SER A 340 -1.39 8.83 9.65
CA SER A 340 -0.59 8.03 10.57
C SER A 340 -0.76 8.55 12.00
N MET A 341 -0.77 7.66 12.98
CA MET A 341 -0.98 7.95 14.41
C MET A 341 -2.33 8.61 14.76
N GLY A 342 -3.21 8.78 13.77
CA GLY A 342 -4.55 9.32 13.92
C GLY A 342 -5.56 8.48 13.17
N ASP A 343 -6.83 8.83 13.26
CA ASP A 343 -7.95 8.07 12.71
C ASP A 343 -8.65 8.77 11.54
N ALA A 344 -8.04 9.81 10.98
CA ALA A 344 -8.63 10.59 9.91
C ALA A 344 -8.26 10.08 8.51
N LEU A 345 -9.24 10.07 7.62
CA LEU A 345 -9.08 9.96 6.18
C LEU A 345 -9.49 11.30 5.56
N TYR A 346 -8.56 11.98 4.91
CA TYR A 346 -8.79 13.25 4.24
C TYR A 346 -9.04 13.03 2.75
N ILE A 347 -10.00 13.74 2.18
CA ILE A 347 -10.45 13.57 0.80
C ILE A 347 -10.31 14.89 0.06
N TYR A 348 -9.66 14.83 -1.11
CA TYR A 348 -9.39 16.00 -1.95
C TYR A 348 -9.84 15.77 -3.40
N ASP A 349 -10.23 16.83 -4.06
CA ASP A 349 -10.44 16.86 -5.51
C ASP A 349 -9.11 16.69 -6.25
N SER A 350 -9.05 15.76 -7.18
CA SER A 350 -7.85 15.49 -8.00
C SER A 350 -7.44 16.63 -8.92
N ALA A 351 -8.37 17.47 -9.36
CA ALA A 351 -8.10 18.54 -10.32
C ALA A 351 -7.40 19.74 -9.66
N GLY A 352 -7.98 20.25 -8.58
CA GLY A 352 -7.52 21.48 -7.91
C GLY A 352 -6.75 21.24 -6.60
N GLY A 353 -6.85 20.05 -6.01
CA GLY A 353 -6.37 19.81 -4.65
C GLY A 353 -7.25 20.46 -3.59
N ASP A 354 -8.50 20.78 -3.95
CA ASP A 354 -9.45 21.34 -2.99
C ASP A 354 -9.85 20.27 -1.98
N TYR A 355 -9.83 20.65 -0.68
CA TYR A 355 -10.34 19.80 0.39
C TYR A 355 -11.85 19.59 0.21
N LEU A 356 -12.27 18.32 0.24
CA LEU A 356 -13.67 17.94 0.09
C LEU A 356 -14.30 17.49 1.39
N ASP A 357 -13.64 16.58 2.13
CA ASP A 357 -14.23 15.97 3.34
C ASP A 357 -13.15 15.29 4.20
N MET A 358 -13.54 14.94 5.42
CA MET A 358 -12.75 14.16 6.36
C MET A 358 -13.62 13.12 7.06
N VAL A 359 -13.14 11.90 7.07
CA VAL A 359 -13.81 10.76 7.73
C VAL A 359 -12.99 10.29 8.92
N ASN A 360 -13.58 10.30 10.12
CA ASN A 360 -12.97 9.68 11.30
C ASN A 360 -13.32 8.20 11.31
N THR A 361 -12.31 7.35 11.19
CA THR A 361 -12.50 5.88 11.17
C THR A 361 -12.74 5.31 12.57
N GLY A 362 -12.24 6.01 13.59
CA GLY A 362 -12.27 5.58 15.00
C GLY A 362 -11.15 4.60 15.34
N THR A 363 -10.20 4.38 14.44
CA THR A 363 -9.04 3.51 14.66
C THR A 363 -7.82 4.10 13.98
N ALA A 364 -6.71 4.12 14.69
CA ALA A 364 -5.48 4.76 14.24
C ALA A 364 -4.85 4.10 13.01
N ASN A 365 -4.01 4.89 12.33
CA ASN A 365 -3.22 4.49 11.17
C ASN A 365 -4.10 4.06 9.99
N VAL A 366 -4.76 5.03 9.38
CA VAL A 366 -5.57 4.80 8.17
C VAL A 366 -4.66 4.45 7.01
N ASN A 367 -4.72 3.21 6.52
CA ASN A 367 -3.70 2.63 5.67
C ASN A 367 -4.14 2.46 4.21
N ALA A 368 -5.35 2.01 3.95
CA ALA A 368 -5.82 1.78 2.59
C ALA A 368 -7.31 2.09 2.43
N VAL A 369 -7.70 2.44 1.22
CA VAL A 369 -9.11 2.58 0.84
C VAL A 369 -9.37 1.79 -0.44
N VAL A 370 -10.44 0.99 -0.44
CA VAL A 370 -10.92 0.30 -1.64
C VAL A 370 -12.33 0.77 -1.96
N PHE A 371 -12.52 1.28 -3.16
CA PHE A 371 -13.81 1.71 -3.67
C PHE A 371 -14.46 0.59 -4.48
N VAL A 372 -15.76 0.36 -4.26
CA VAL A 372 -16.54 -0.72 -4.87
C VAL A 372 -17.81 -0.17 -5.52
N LYS A 373 -18.16 -0.70 -6.70
CA LYS A 373 -19.36 -0.37 -7.44
C LYS A 373 -20.51 -1.34 -7.19
#